data_af62a116760bb525aa5255adca7a2846
#
_entry.id   af62a116760bb525aa5255adca7a2846
#
_cell.length_a   1.000
_cell.length_b   1.000
_cell.length_c   1.000
_cell.angle_alpha   90.00
_cell.angle_beta   90.00
_cell.angle_gamma   90.00
#
_symmetry.space_group_name_H-M   'P 1'
#
loop_
_entity.id
_entity.type
_entity.pdbx_description
1 polymer ?
#
loop_
_entity_poly.entity_id
_entity_poly.type
_entity_poly.pdbx_seq_one_letter_code
_entity_poly.pdbx_strand_id
1 'polypeptide(L)'
;VSHTEVAGEAVVTEIGRVLAIVGWSGSGKTTLLEKLVARLAGAGLRVNIVKHSHHDIELEPPRKDSARLRLAGAAEVMIASPYRTAIMRELRGEAEPSLAEHLQRLSPADLTLVEGYKWEALPKLEVYRPQVGKPALYPDDERIVGVVSDVARPDDVGAGVAWLDLNDPDRVIDWLHGWLRRHPQVPVGAAVNK
;
A
#
# COMPACT_ATOMS: atom_id res chain seq x y z
N VAL A 1 9.56 -20.09 -14.81
CA VAL A 1 8.55 -19.08 -14.40
C VAL A 1 8.41 -18.98 -12.88
N SER A 2 9.18 -19.74 -12.07
CA SER A 2 8.91 -19.82 -10.62
C SER A 2 9.91 -19.11 -9.70
N HIS A 3 10.92 -18.43 -10.21
CA HIS A 3 11.95 -17.80 -9.37
C HIS A 3 11.64 -16.35 -8.95
N THR A 4 10.72 -15.67 -9.63
CA THR A 4 10.41 -14.25 -9.35
C THR A 4 9.39 -14.08 -8.22
N GLU A 5 8.44 -15.02 -8.07
CA GLU A 5 7.43 -14.97 -7.00
C GLU A 5 8.03 -15.24 -5.61
N VAL A 6 8.98 -16.18 -5.49
CA VAL A 6 9.61 -16.51 -4.21
C VAL A 6 10.49 -15.37 -3.69
N ALA A 7 11.16 -14.63 -4.60
CA ALA A 7 11.95 -13.47 -4.21
C ALA A 7 11.08 -12.31 -3.70
N GLY A 8 9.87 -12.12 -4.25
CA GLY A 8 8.94 -11.09 -3.81
C GLY A 8 8.38 -11.33 -2.40
N GLU A 9 8.04 -12.56 -2.05
CA GLU A 9 7.55 -12.90 -0.70
C GLU A 9 8.62 -12.74 0.37
N ALA A 10 9.85 -13.15 0.10
CA ALA A 10 10.96 -13.02 1.05
C ALA A 10 11.29 -11.53 1.35
N VAL A 11 11.28 -10.69 0.34
CA VAL A 11 11.58 -9.25 0.49
C VAL A 11 10.50 -8.53 1.29
N VAL A 12 9.22 -8.88 1.11
CA VAL A 12 8.11 -8.27 1.87
C VAL A 12 8.18 -8.63 3.35
N THR A 13 8.67 -9.83 3.70
CA THR A 13 8.85 -10.25 5.10
C THR A 13 9.96 -9.47 5.80
N GLU A 14 11.00 -9.06 5.08
CA GLU A 14 12.11 -8.26 5.62
C GLU A 14 11.77 -6.77 5.82
N ILE A 15 10.77 -6.25 5.10
CA ILE A 15 10.42 -4.82 5.12
C ILE A 15 9.40 -4.48 6.21
N GLY A 16 8.84 -5.47 6.90
CA GLY A 16 7.86 -5.29 7.95
C GLY A 16 6.42 -5.59 7.52
N ARG A 17 5.45 -5.05 8.23
CA ARG A 17 4.03 -5.29 7.97
C ARG A 17 3.56 -4.50 6.76
N VAL A 18 3.20 -5.19 5.69
CA VAL A 18 2.66 -4.60 4.47
C VAL A 18 1.26 -5.14 4.21
N LEU A 19 0.31 -4.26 3.96
CA LEU A 19 -1.07 -4.61 3.60
C LEU A 19 -1.49 -3.78 2.39
N ALA A 20 -1.91 -4.46 1.32
CA ALA A 20 -2.42 -3.77 0.14
C ALA A 20 -3.91 -3.39 0.31
N ILE A 21 -4.26 -2.19 -0.11
CA ILE A 21 -5.64 -1.73 -0.22
C ILE A 21 -6.00 -1.73 -1.69
N VAL A 22 -6.78 -2.71 -2.10
CA VAL A 22 -7.11 -2.97 -3.50
C VAL A 22 -8.59 -2.68 -3.79
N GLY A 23 -8.95 -2.71 -5.06
CA GLY A 23 -10.31 -2.43 -5.54
C GLY A 23 -10.27 -1.56 -6.79
N TRP A 24 -11.39 -1.45 -7.47
CA TRP A 24 -11.48 -0.69 -8.71
C TRP A 24 -11.45 0.82 -8.49
N SER A 25 -11.15 1.57 -9.53
CA SER A 25 -11.24 3.04 -9.49
C SER A 25 -12.65 3.47 -9.08
N GLY A 26 -12.75 4.47 -8.20
CA GLY A 26 -14.04 4.95 -7.67
C GLY A 26 -14.61 4.13 -6.50
N SER A 27 -13.99 3.02 -6.07
CA SER A 27 -14.49 2.22 -4.92
C SER A 27 -14.34 2.91 -3.56
N GLY A 28 -13.57 4.00 -3.47
CA GLY A 28 -13.38 4.74 -2.20
C GLY A 28 -12.12 4.39 -1.43
N LYS A 29 -11.14 3.71 -2.04
CA LYS A 29 -9.84 3.34 -1.41
C LYS A 29 -9.15 4.52 -0.75
N THR A 30 -8.95 5.60 -1.49
CA THR A 30 -8.25 6.79 -0.97
C THR A 30 -8.99 7.40 0.21
N THR A 31 -10.31 7.51 0.14
CA THR A 31 -11.14 8.03 1.25
C THR A 31 -11.06 7.14 2.49
N LEU A 32 -11.02 5.82 2.31
CA LEU A 32 -10.81 4.89 3.42
C LEU A 32 -9.40 5.07 4.00
N LEU A 33 -8.37 5.09 3.14
CA LEU A 33 -6.98 5.27 3.56
C LEU A 33 -6.76 6.54 4.38
N GLU A 34 -7.34 7.68 3.97
CA GLU A 34 -7.26 8.94 4.72
C GLU A 34 -7.79 8.76 6.16
N LYS A 35 -8.93 8.09 6.31
CA LYS A 35 -9.51 7.82 7.64
C LYS A 35 -8.66 6.87 8.48
N LEU A 36 -8.12 5.80 7.85
CA LEU A 36 -7.28 4.81 8.53
C LEU A 36 -5.97 5.45 8.99
N VAL A 37 -5.28 6.16 8.11
CA VAL A 37 -4.01 6.84 8.43
C VAL A 37 -4.18 7.83 9.56
N ALA A 38 -5.23 8.67 9.51
CA ALA A 38 -5.48 9.64 10.57
C ALA A 38 -5.66 8.98 11.95
N ARG A 39 -6.39 7.85 12.02
CA ARG A 39 -6.63 7.12 13.27
C ARG A 39 -5.39 6.38 13.76
N LEU A 40 -4.68 5.69 12.87
CA LEU A 40 -3.46 4.95 13.23
C LEU A 40 -2.36 5.91 13.71
N ALA A 41 -2.16 7.02 13.00
CA ALA A 41 -1.21 8.06 13.41
C ALA A 41 -1.62 8.72 14.73
N GLY A 42 -2.92 9.00 14.93
CA GLY A 42 -3.45 9.49 16.20
C GLY A 42 -3.26 8.54 17.38
N ALA A 43 -3.19 7.23 17.12
CA ALA A 43 -2.83 6.20 18.07
C ALA A 43 -1.31 6.02 18.28
N GLY A 44 -0.48 6.87 17.66
CA GLY A 44 0.98 6.86 17.77
C GLY A 44 1.70 5.87 16.87
N LEU A 45 1.02 5.22 15.92
CA LEU A 45 1.63 4.31 14.98
C LEU A 45 2.28 5.09 13.82
N ARG A 46 3.45 4.65 13.40
CA ARG A 46 4.10 5.12 12.17
C ARG A 46 3.55 4.34 10.99
N VAL A 47 2.94 5.05 10.03
CA VAL A 47 2.32 4.45 8.85
C VAL A 47 2.97 5.00 7.59
N ASN A 48 3.49 4.13 6.75
CA ASN A 48 3.93 4.47 5.41
C ASN A 48 2.81 4.20 4.40
N ILE A 49 2.78 4.99 3.33
CA ILE A 49 1.87 4.79 2.19
C ILE A 49 2.69 4.67 0.91
N VAL A 50 2.40 3.64 0.12
CA VAL A 50 2.81 3.54 -1.27
C VAL A 50 1.55 3.64 -2.12
N LYS A 51 1.53 4.56 -3.05
CA LYS A 51 0.42 4.71 -4.00
C LYS A 51 0.93 4.53 -5.42
N HIS A 52 0.38 3.53 -6.12
CA HIS A 52 0.68 3.31 -7.54
C HIS A 52 -0.22 4.16 -8.43
N SER A 53 0.37 4.78 -9.44
CA SER A 53 -0.32 5.53 -10.48
C SER A 53 0.15 5.06 -11.85
N HIS A 54 -0.78 4.83 -12.77
CA HIS A 54 -0.48 4.55 -14.18
C HIS A 54 -0.33 5.83 -15.02
N HIS A 55 -0.49 6.99 -14.40
CA HIS A 55 -0.35 8.29 -15.04
C HIS A 55 0.93 8.97 -14.56
N ASP A 56 1.45 9.86 -15.39
CA ASP A 56 2.55 10.73 -14.99
C ASP A 56 2.17 11.53 -13.73
N ILE A 57 3.14 11.65 -12.83
CA ILE A 57 2.93 12.27 -11.51
C ILE A 57 3.53 13.68 -11.54
N GLU A 58 2.69 14.67 -11.60
CA GLU A 58 3.10 16.07 -11.43
C GLU A 58 3.12 16.42 -9.93
N LEU A 59 4.31 16.47 -9.33
CA LEU A 59 4.49 16.75 -7.90
C LEU A 59 4.75 18.24 -7.61
N GLU A 60 5.10 19.01 -8.62
CA GLU A 60 5.48 20.42 -8.49
C GLU A 60 5.18 21.21 -9.77
N PRO A 61 4.89 22.52 -9.66
CA PRO A 61 4.73 23.36 -10.86
C PRO A 61 5.99 23.35 -11.74
N PRO A 62 5.86 23.28 -13.08
CA PRO A 62 7.00 23.16 -14.01
C PRO A 62 8.02 24.29 -13.93
N ARG A 63 7.66 25.44 -13.34
CA ARG A 63 8.53 26.61 -13.21
C ARG A 63 9.37 26.65 -11.95
N LYS A 64 9.21 25.66 -11.05
CA LYS A 64 10.05 25.57 -9.85
C LYS A 64 11.47 25.15 -10.21
N ASP A 65 12.44 25.58 -9.42
CA ASP A 65 13.86 25.30 -9.67
C ASP A 65 14.13 23.78 -9.71
N SER A 66 13.50 23.02 -8.85
CA SER A 66 13.59 21.56 -8.82
C SER A 66 13.07 20.92 -10.12
N ALA A 67 11.92 21.39 -10.65
CA ALA A 67 11.41 20.94 -11.94
C ALA A 67 12.37 21.30 -13.08
N ARG A 68 12.94 22.50 -13.07
CA ARG A 68 13.92 22.95 -14.07
C ARG A 68 15.19 22.09 -14.04
N LEU A 69 15.67 21.71 -12.86
CA LEU A 69 16.83 20.83 -12.71
C LEU A 69 16.55 19.41 -13.26
N ARG A 70 15.36 18.85 -12.98
CA ARG A 70 14.93 17.57 -13.57
C ARG A 70 14.87 17.64 -15.11
N LEU A 71 14.24 18.68 -15.64
CA LEU A 71 14.14 18.89 -17.10
C LEU A 71 15.50 19.12 -17.75
N ALA A 72 16.46 19.72 -17.04
CA ALA A 72 17.82 19.95 -17.51
C ALA A 72 18.66 18.65 -17.55
N GLY A 73 18.19 17.56 -16.96
CA GLY A 73 18.86 16.26 -17.07
C GLY A 73 19.28 15.62 -15.76
N ALA A 74 18.95 16.20 -14.58
CA ALA A 74 19.25 15.53 -13.31
C ALA A 74 18.51 14.18 -13.21
N ALA A 75 19.22 13.10 -12.87
CA ALA A 75 18.63 11.78 -12.69
C ALA A 75 17.73 11.72 -11.45
N GLU A 76 18.16 12.36 -10.37
CA GLU A 76 17.39 12.51 -9.12
C GLU A 76 17.50 13.97 -8.63
N VAL A 77 16.43 14.48 -8.04
CA VAL A 77 16.43 15.75 -7.33
C VAL A 77 15.89 15.54 -5.93
N MET A 78 16.70 15.86 -4.93
CA MET A 78 16.29 15.88 -3.53
C MET A 78 15.96 17.30 -3.10
N ILE A 79 14.76 17.50 -2.58
CA ILE A 79 14.37 18.72 -1.90
C ILE A 79 14.35 18.45 -0.41
N ALA A 80 15.13 19.18 0.34
CA ALA A 80 15.21 19.03 1.79
C ALA A 80 14.89 20.35 2.49
N SER A 81 14.12 20.26 3.57
CA SER A 81 13.81 21.36 4.47
C SER A 81 13.70 20.86 5.91
N PRO A 82 13.68 21.74 6.93
CA PRO A 82 13.46 21.33 8.32
C PRO A 82 12.13 20.59 8.56
N TYR A 83 11.19 20.66 7.61
CA TYR A 83 9.84 20.11 7.76
C TYR A 83 9.59 18.86 6.94
N ARG A 84 10.27 18.66 5.80
CA ARG A 84 10.06 17.53 4.90
C ARG A 84 11.21 17.34 3.92
N THR A 85 11.35 16.11 3.46
CA THR A 85 12.26 15.74 2.38
C THR A 85 11.44 15.06 1.28
N ALA A 86 11.76 15.35 0.02
CA ALA A 86 11.23 14.67 -1.15
C ALA A 86 12.38 14.29 -2.09
N ILE A 87 12.32 13.10 -2.66
CA ILE A 87 13.23 12.63 -3.71
C ILE A 87 12.39 12.34 -4.94
N MET A 88 12.76 12.94 -6.06
CA MET A 88 12.15 12.69 -7.37
C MET A 88 13.20 12.08 -8.27
N ARG A 89 12.93 10.87 -8.78
CA ARG A 89 13.75 10.15 -9.74
C ARG A 89 13.06 10.14 -11.09
N GLU A 90 13.79 10.52 -12.13
CA GLU A 90 13.36 10.42 -13.51
C GLU A 90 13.77 9.08 -14.10
N LEU A 91 12.82 8.23 -14.46
CA LEU A 91 13.11 6.88 -14.97
C LEU A 91 13.67 6.91 -16.42
N ARG A 92 13.26 7.89 -17.22
CA ARG A 92 13.80 8.14 -18.59
C ARG A 92 13.92 6.90 -19.47
N GLY A 93 12.92 6.02 -19.39
CA GLY A 93 12.90 4.77 -20.13
C GLY A 93 13.51 3.59 -19.41
N GLU A 94 14.03 3.77 -18.20
CA GLU A 94 14.31 2.65 -17.30
C GLU A 94 13.00 1.93 -16.94
N ALA A 95 13.10 0.65 -16.61
CA ALA A 95 11.96 -0.10 -16.11
C ALA A 95 11.43 0.51 -14.80
N GLU A 96 10.11 0.48 -14.61
CA GLU A 96 9.52 0.86 -13.34
C GLU A 96 10.08 -0.04 -12.22
N PRO A 97 10.56 0.53 -11.10
CA PRO A 97 11.02 -0.27 -9.97
C PRO A 97 9.89 -1.13 -9.42
N SER A 98 10.22 -2.34 -8.99
CA SER A 98 9.28 -3.23 -8.33
C SER A 98 8.76 -2.66 -7.01
N LEU A 99 7.61 -3.16 -6.53
CA LEU A 99 7.11 -2.79 -5.22
C LEU A 99 8.13 -3.06 -4.10
N ALA A 100 8.87 -4.16 -4.19
CA ALA A 100 9.92 -4.49 -3.23
C ALA A 100 11.02 -3.41 -3.17
N GLU A 101 11.47 -2.92 -4.33
CA GLU A 101 12.45 -1.82 -4.40
C GLU A 101 11.89 -0.51 -3.85
N HIS A 102 10.61 -0.23 -4.08
CA HIS A 102 9.95 0.94 -3.46
C HIS A 102 9.88 0.83 -1.94
N LEU A 103 9.50 -0.35 -1.43
CA LEU A 103 9.41 -0.59 0.01
C LEU A 103 10.78 -0.45 0.70
N GLN A 104 11.87 -0.91 0.08
CA GLN A 104 13.23 -0.77 0.61
C GLN A 104 13.70 0.68 0.77
N ARG A 105 13.11 1.62 0.03
CA ARG A 105 13.42 3.06 0.11
C ARG A 105 12.69 3.78 1.24
N LEU A 106 11.70 3.15 1.83
CA LEU A 106 10.93 3.74 2.92
C LEU A 106 11.65 3.56 4.25
N SER A 107 11.52 4.56 5.12
CA SER A 107 11.94 4.42 6.50
C SER A 107 11.10 3.37 7.23
N PRO A 108 11.65 2.68 8.26
CA PRO A 108 10.89 1.72 9.06
C PRO A 108 9.61 2.34 9.64
N ALA A 109 8.51 1.58 9.59
CA ALA A 109 7.21 1.97 10.11
C ALA A 109 6.51 0.76 10.76
N ASP A 110 5.45 1.01 11.56
CA ASP A 110 4.66 -0.04 12.19
C ASP A 110 3.78 -0.76 11.17
N LEU A 111 3.39 -0.06 10.08
CA LEU A 111 2.59 -0.57 8.98
C LEU A 111 2.92 0.20 7.71
N THR A 112 3.03 -0.50 6.59
CA THR A 112 2.99 0.09 5.25
C THR A 112 1.70 -0.31 4.55
N LEU A 113 0.89 0.68 4.19
CA LEU A 113 -0.30 0.49 3.38
C LEU A 113 0.03 0.79 1.91
N VAL A 114 -0.37 -0.11 1.03
CA VAL A 114 -0.08 -0.01 -0.41
C VAL A 114 -1.39 0.18 -1.16
N GLU A 115 -1.63 1.34 -1.76
CA GLU A 115 -2.80 1.57 -2.61
C GLU A 115 -2.51 1.13 -4.05
N GLY A 116 -3.30 0.20 -4.55
CA GLY A 116 -3.11 -0.41 -5.85
C GLY A 116 -2.38 -1.75 -5.75
N TYR A 117 -1.54 -2.06 -6.75
CA TYR A 117 -0.79 -3.32 -6.79
C TYR A 117 -1.66 -4.57 -6.62
N LYS A 118 -2.82 -4.60 -7.31
CA LYS A 118 -3.83 -5.66 -7.18
C LYS A 118 -3.29 -7.07 -7.40
N TRP A 119 -2.26 -7.19 -8.22
CA TRP A 119 -1.72 -8.46 -8.68
C TRP A 119 -0.48 -8.91 -7.91
N GLU A 120 0.01 -8.10 -6.99
CA GLU A 120 1.14 -8.46 -6.14
C GLU A 120 0.78 -9.52 -5.09
N ALA A 121 1.77 -10.33 -4.72
CA ALA A 121 1.64 -11.41 -3.76
C ALA A 121 1.67 -10.90 -2.30
N LEU A 122 0.69 -10.07 -1.93
CA LEU A 122 0.56 -9.46 -0.60
C LEU A 122 -0.77 -9.78 0.05
N PRO A 123 -0.86 -9.78 1.39
CA PRO A 123 -2.15 -9.70 2.06
C PRO A 123 -2.90 -8.45 1.60
N LYS A 124 -4.20 -8.59 1.31
CA LYS A 124 -5.00 -7.53 0.72
C LYS A 124 -6.29 -7.29 1.50
N LEU A 125 -6.65 -6.02 1.61
CA LEU A 125 -7.97 -5.58 2.00
C LEU A 125 -8.65 -4.98 0.76
N GLU A 126 -9.70 -5.61 0.27
CA GLU A 126 -10.44 -5.11 -0.88
C GLU A 126 -11.47 -4.05 -0.46
N VAL A 127 -11.52 -2.93 -1.14
CA VAL A 127 -12.64 -1.99 -1.07
C VAL A 127 -13.58 -2.28 -2.21
N TYR A 128 -14.69 -2.96 -1.91
CA TYR A 128 -15.66 -3.41 -2.88
C TYR A 128 -16.98 -2.65 -2.77
N ARG A 129 -17.43 -2.11 -3.88
CA ARG A 129 -18.75 -1.45 -4.01
C ARG A 129 -19.42 -1.90 -5.29
N PRO A 130 -20.53 -2.64 -5.21
CA PRO A 130 -21.28 -3.11 -6.38
C PRO A 130 -21.69 -1.97 -7.34
N GLN A 131 -21.95 -0.77 -6.80
CA GLN A 131 -22.33 0.41 -7.58
C GLN A 131 -21.25 0.86 -8.58
N VAL A 132 -19.98 0.45 -8.39
CA VAL A 132 -18.90 0.72 -9.34
C VAL A 132 -19.08 -0.10 -10.64
N GLY A 133 -19.93 -1.13 -10.61
CA GLY A 133 -20.25 -1.96 -11.79
C GLY A 133 -19.08 -2.85 -12.24
N LYS A 134 -18.16 -3.17 -11.34
CA LYS A 134 -17.02 -4.05 -11.58
C LYS A 134 -17.09 -5.27 -10.67
N PRO A 135 -16.58 -6.44 -11.12
CA PRO A 135 -16.59 -7.66 -10.30
C PRO A 135 -15.75 -7.46 -9.04
N ALA A 136 -16.13 -8.15 -7.97
CA ALA A 136 -15.28 -8.29 -6.79
C ALA A 136 -13.99 -9.03 -7.13
N LEU A 137 -12.93 -8.79 -6.37
CA LEU A 137 -11.65 -9.46 -6.53
C LEU A 137 -11.51 -10.65 -5.58
N TYR A 138 -12.18 -10.59 -4.42
CA TYR A 138 -12.05 -11.58 -3.35
C TYR A 138 -12.40 -13.03 -3.75
N PRO A 139 -13.26 -13.31 -4.73
CA PRO A 139 -13.51 -14.69 -5.12
C PRO A 139 -12.35 -15.36 -5.84
N ASP A 140 -11.51 -14.55 -6.51
CA ASP A 140 -10.44 -15.02 -7.41
C ASP A 140 -9.03 -14.80 -6.83
N ASP A 141 -8.91 -14.20 -5.63
CA ASP A 141 -7.62 -13.92 -4.99
C ASP A 141 -7.64 -14.32 -3.51
N GLU A 142 -7.05 -15.46 -3.20
CA GLU A 142 -6.93 -16.00 -1.83
C GLU A 142 -6.13 -15.13 -0.86
N ARG A 143 -5.37 -14.16 -1.37
CA ARG A 143 -4.62 -13.19 -0.55
C ARG A 143 -5.50 -12.06 -0.03
N ILE A 144 -6.76 -12.00 -0.44
CA ILE A 144 -7.71 -11.05 0.15
C ILE A 144 -8.18 -11.59 1.49
N VAL A 145 -7.65 -10.99 2.55
CA VAL A 145 -7.91 -11.36 3.95
C VAL A 145 -9.12 -10.62 4.55
N GLY A 146 -9.63 -9.63 3.82
CA GLY A 146 -10.84 -8.91 4.20
C GLY A 146 -11.38 -8.05 3.06
N VAL A 147 -12.68 -7.78 3.15
CA VAL A 147 -13.42 -6.91 2.24
C VAL A 147 -14.08 -5.80 3.04
N VAL A 148 -13.93 -4.56 2.57
CA VAL A 148 -14.61 -3.38 3.11
C VAL A 148 -15.66 -2.96 2.10
N SER A 149 -16.94 -3.04 2.46
CA SER A 149 -18.05 -2.84 1.52
C SER A 149 -19.20 -2.08 2.15
N ASP A 150 -20.02 -1.46 1.32
CA ASP A 150 -21.27 -0.79 1.71
C ASP A 150 -22.51 -1.71 1.55
N VAL A 151 -22.28 -3.01 1.28
CA VAL A 151 -23.35 -4.02 1.23
C VAL A 151 -23.12 -5.12 2.26
N ALA A 152 -24.17 -5.84 2.60
CA ALA A 152 -24.11 -6.99 3.48
C ALA A 152 -23.18 -8.08 2.94
N ARG A 153 -22.61 -8.86 3.86
CA ARG A 153 -21.76 -10.01 3.49
C ARG A 153 -22.58 -11.03 2.70
N PRO A 154 -22.14 -11.42 1.51
CA PRO A 154 -22.73 -12.54 0.78
C PRO A 154 -22.51 -13.88 1.50
N ASP A 155 -23.43 -14.85 1.33
CA ASP A 155 -23.37 -16.14 2.01
C ASP A 155 -22.21 -17.03 1.50
N ASP A 156 -21.74 -16.82 0.30
CA ASP A 156 -20.68 -17.56 -0.37
C ASP A 156 -19.25 -17.08 -0.01
N VAL A 157 -19.12 -16.03 0.78
CA VAL A 157 -17.80 -15.55 1.22
C VAL A 157 -17.17 -16.54 2.19
N GLY A 158 -15.95 -16.97 1.89
CA GLY A 158 -15.18 -17.91 2.72
C GLY A 158 -15.01 -17.43 4.17
N ALA A 159 -15.06 -18.35 5.13
CA ALA A 159 -14.98 -18.03 6.56
C ALA A 159 -13.70 -17.27 6.98
N GLY A 160 -12.61 -17.41 6.21
CA GLY A 160 -11.34 -16.73 6.47
C GLY A 160 -11.29 -15.26 6.04
N VAL A 161 -12.26 -14.78 5.24
CA VAL A 161 -12.31 -13.41 4.75
C VAL A 161 -13.16 -12.55 5.67
N ALA A 162 -12.57 -11.53 6.30
CA ALA A 162 -13.31 -10.56 7.10
C ALA A 162 -14.23 -9.72 6.20
N TRP A 163 -15.44 -9.39 6.69
CA TRP A 163 -16.35 -8.49 6.00
C TRP A 163 -16.65 -7.30 6.88
N LEU A 164 -16.28 -6.10 6.41
CA LEU A 164 -16.28 -4.87 7.20
C LEU A 164 -17.14 -3.81 6.51
N ASP A 165 -17.86 -3.02 7.30
CA ASP A 165 -18.67 -1.93 6.76
C ASP A 165 -17.77 -0.74 6.35
N LEU A 166 -17.89 -0.30 5.11
CA LEU A 166 -17.19 0.86 4.56
C LEU A 166 -17.59 2.18 5.28
N ASN A 167 -18.78 2.21 5.84
CA ASN A 167 -19.31 3.37 6.58
C ASN A 167 -18.90 3.38 8.06
N ASP A 168 -18.28 2.30 8.54
CA ASP A 168 -17.76 2.18 9.92
C ASP A 168 -16.23 1.99 9.90
N PRO A 169 -15.47 3.07 9.68
CA PRO A 169 -14.00 2.98 9.65
C PRO A 169 -13.38 2.58 10.99
N ASP A 170 -14.10 2.73 12.10
CA ASP A 170 -13.59 2.35 13.42
C ASP A 170 -13.53 0.82 13.55
N ARG A 171 -14.49 0.09 12.99
CA ARG A 171 -14.42 -1.38 12.89
C ARG A 171 -13.28 -1.84 11.96
N VAL A 172 -12.99 -1.11 10.90
CA VAL A 172 -11.83 -1.42 10.05
C VAL A 172 -10.53 -1.24 10.84
N ILE A 173 -10.44 -0.21 11.67
CA ILE A 173 -9.28 0.02 12.56
C ILE A 173 -9.16 -1.10 13.61
N ASP A 174 -10.23 -1.50 14.24
CA ASP A 174 -10.21 -2.61 15.21
C ASP A 174 -9.73 -3.92 14.57
N TRP A 175 -10.20 -4.19 13.36
CA TRP A 175 -9.74 -5.32 12.59
C TRP A 175 -8.25 -5.20 12.24
N LEU A 176 -7.78 -4.02 11.80
CA LEU A 176 -6.37 -3.76 11.52
C LEU A 176 -5.49 -3.97 12.75
N HIS A 177 -5.89 -3.49 13.92
CA HIS A 177 -5.18 -3.76 15.18
C HIS A 177 -5.10 -5.27 15.48
N GLY A 178 -6.19 -6.00 15.23
CA GLY A 178 -6.21 -7.46 15.33
C GLY A 178 -5.26 -8.12 14.32
N TRP A 179 -5.25 -7.63 13.09
CA TRP A 179 -4.36 -8.12 12.05
C TRP A 179 -2.89 -7.86 12.40
N LEU A 180 -2.55 -6.65 12.86
CA LEU A 180 -1.20 -6.28 13.29
C LEU A 180 -0.69 -7.17 14.43
N ARG A 181 -1.54 -7.54 15.40
CA ARG A 181 -1.15 -8.44 16.49
C ARG A 181 -0.81 -9.85 16.00
N ARG A 182 -1.52 -10.34 14.98
CA ARG A 182 -1.28 -11.68 14.39
C ARG A 182 -0.07 -11.72 13.46
N HIS A 183 0.38 -10.57 12.98
CA HIS A 183 1.53 -10.42 12.09
C HIS A 183 2.59 -9.56 12.78
N PRO A 184 3.34 -10.11 13.74
CA PRO A 184 4.36 -9.34 14.45
C PRO A 184 5.44 -8.85 13.48
N GLN A 185 6.00 -7.67 13.77
CA GLN A 185 7.18 -7.20 13.03
C GLN A 185 8.34 -8.16 13.26
N VAL A 186 8.95 -8.62 12.17
CA VAL A 186 10.25 -9.27 12.27
C VAL A 186 11.29 -8.14 12.35
N PRO A 187 12.11 -8.06 13.41
CA PRO A 187 13.12 -7.02 13.51
C PRO A 187 14.06 -7.07 12.29
N VAL A 188 14.25 -5.94 11.64
CA VAL A 188 15.28 -5.78 10.61
C VAL A 188 16.62 -6.02 11.30
N GLY A 189 17.27 -7.16 11.02
CA GLY A 189 18.55 -7.52 11.65
C GLY A 189 18.58 -8.79 12.47
N ALA A 190 17.49 -9.53 12.62
CA ALA A 190 17.53 -10.90 13.09
C ALA A 190 18.01 -11.80 11.95
N ALA A 191 19.30 -11.70 11.60
CA ALA A 191 19.97 -12.70 10.79
C ALA A 191 19.81 -14.05 11.50
N VAL A 192 19.11 -14.97 10.85
CA VAL A 192 19.08 -16.36 11.26
C VAL A 192 20.50 -16.87 11.09
N ASN A 193 21.26 -16.87 12.19
CA ASN A 193 22.47 -17.68 12.29
C ASN A 193 22.03 -19.14 12.14
N LYS A 194 22.34 -19.72 11.01
CA LYS A 194 22.49 -21.16 10.80
C LYS A 194 23.81 -21.41 10.13
#